data_40b70f6ccb0490d350b74ec45b73256c
#
_entry.id   40b70f6ccb0490d350b74ec45b73256c
#
_cell.length_a   1.000
_cell.length_b   1.000
_cell.length_c   1.000
_cell.angle_alpha   90.00
_cell.angle_beta   90.00
_cell.angle_gamma   90.00
#
_symmetry.space_group_name_H-M   'P 1'
#
loop_
_entity.id
_entity.type
_entity.pdbx_description
1 polymer ?
#
loop_
_entity_poly.entity_id
_entity_poly.type
_entity_poly.pdbx_seq_one_letter_code
_entity_poly.pdbx_strand_id
1 'polypeptide(L)'
;VNRRTLIAGAALGAVAPAIGGTNAWAAGRAATARQTADARHRPAGRSKVSKEHFGTLDDGTKVDIWTVSNGGITLKVLSYGGVVQTLELPDRRGRRVNVSLGFDDLAGYVANSPYFGALIGRYGNRIAGGKFTLDGHTYQLPVNDGPNSLHGGDRGFDKRVWAVEGFTAGSDAGLVLRYTSADGEMGYPGTLKVKVVYTLTADARWRIDYTATTDKATVVNLTNHTYFNLRGEGDGGIYDHEVQIAARRYTPVGSTLIPTGELAPVAGTPFDFRSPKTIGRDIRSAHQQILYGQGIDHNFVLDKGRTAAAEHIVTVTEPVSGRVMRIATTEPGVQFYTGNFLTGAFAGSSGRVYRQGDGFCLETQHFPDSPNQPAFPSTVLRPGQTYRSTTVHSFGTH
;
A
#
# COMPACT_ATOMS: atom_id res chain seq x y z
N VAL A 1 3.38 67.54 -5.24
CA VAL A 1 2.27 68.47 -4.92
C VAL A 1 1.30 67.70 -4.05
N ASN A 2 1.44 67.81 -2.72
CA ASN A 2 0.66 68.54 -1.71
C ASN A 2 -0.83 68.16 -1.68
N ARG A 3 -1.51 67.82 -0.60
CA ARG A 3 -1.51 68.11 0.84
C ARG A 3 -2.76 67.36 1.39
N ARG A 4 -2.68 66.73 2.56
CA ARG A 4 -3.23 67.16 3.88
C ARG A 4 -4.76 67.30 3.92
N THR A 5 -5.54 66.75 4.88
CA THR A 5 -5.62 67.01 6.32
C THR A 5 -6.69 66.07 6.91
N LEU A 6 -6.53 65.29 7.95
CA LEU A 6 -6.76 65.43 9.38
C LEU A 6 -8.15 66.01 9.80
N ILE A 7 -8.79 65.32 10.75
CA ILE A 7 -9.43 65.77 12.03
C ILE A 7 -10.42 64.63 12.45
N ALA A 8 -10.28 63.82 13.50
CA ALA A 8 -10.21 64.00 14.96
C ALA A 8 -11.57 64.33 15.63
N GLY A 9 -11.87 63.63 16.68
CA GLY A 9 -12.83 63.95 17.75
C GLY A 9 -13.55 62.69 18.24
N ALA A 10 -13.16 61.97 19.31
CA ALA A 10 -13.36 62.22 20.73
C ALA A 10 -14.87 62.19 21.13
N ALA A 11 -15.38 61.61 22.15
CA ALA A 11 -14.96 60.80 23.30
C ALA A 11 -16.20 60.65 24.22
N LEU A 12 -16.14 59.73 25.15
CA LEU A 12 -16.75 59.69 26.48
C LEU A 12 -18.22 59.24 26.68
N GLY A 13 -18.31 58.28 27.59
CA GLY A 13 -19.44 58.10 28.49
C GLY A 13 -19.50 56.71 29.12
N ALA A 14 -18.78 56.51 30.23
CA ALA A 14 -18.92 55.38 31.14
C ALA A 14 -20.22 55.48 31.96
N VAL A 15 -20.75 54.34 32.40
CA VAL A 15 -21.19 54.08 33.80
C VAL A 15 -21.56 52.58 33.93
N ALA A 16 -20.93 51.86 34.84
CA ALA A 16 -21.44 50.64 35.44
C ALA A 16 -22.32 50.97 36.65
N PRO A 17 -23.14 50.05 37.15
CA PRO A 17 -22.69 49.30 38.30
C PRO A 17 -23.07 47.82 38.33
N ALA A 18 -22.30 47.09 39.16
CA ALA A 18 -22.44 45.74 39.59
C ALA A 18 -23.68 45.48 40.45
N ILE A 19 -24.10 44.22 40.59
CA ILE A 19 -24.29 43.45 41.82
C ILE A 19 -24.92 42.08 41.49
N GLY A 20 -24.35 41.03 42.12
CA GLY A 20 -25.11 39.90 42.63
C GLY A 20 -24.98 38.57 41.95
N GLY A 21 -24.04 37.82 42.34
CA GLY A 21 -23.81 36.48 42.75
C GLY A 21 -24.87 35.40 42.50
N THR A 22 -24.43 34.28 42.05
CA THR A 22 -24.47 32.97 42.81
C THR A 22 -23.87 31.87 41.93
N ASN A 23 -22.97 31.11 42.54
CA ASN A 23 -22.40 29.90 42.00
C ASN A 23 -23.46 28.82 41.75
N ALA A 24 -23.45 28.24 40.56
CA ALA A 24 -24.04 26.93 40.32
C ALA A 24 -23.09 26.14 39.42
N TRP A 25 -22.31 25.29 40.01
CA TRP A 25 -21.67 24.19 39.35
C TRP A 25 -22.76 23.24 38.84
N ALA A 26 -22.94 23.11 37.56
CA ALA A 26 -23.77 22.09 36.95
C ALA A 26 -22.91 21.32 35.94
N ALA A 27 -22.74 20.06 36.24
CA ALA A 27 -22.11 19.00 35.52
C ALA A 27 -22.37 19.04 34.02
N GLY A 28 -21.30 19.21 33.20
CA GLY A 28 -21.32 18.96 31.78
C GLY A 28 -21.47 17.46 31.54
N ARG A 29 -22.65 17.04 31.13
CA ARG A 29 -22.89 15.71 30.58
C ARG A 29 -22.13 15.59 29.29
N ALA A 30 -21.14 14.64 29.25
CA ALA A 30 -20.54 14.15 28.03
C ALA A 30 -21.66 13.61 27.12
N ALA A 31 -21.90 14.29 26.03
CA ALA A 31 -22.69 13.76 24.94
C ALA A 31 -21.86 12.68 24.24
N THR A 32 -22.03 11.44 24.66
CA THR A 32 -21.62 10.27 23.89
C THR A 32 -22.40 10.30 22.58
N ALA A 33 -21.74 10.69 21.51
CA ALA A 33 -22.26 10.50 20.16
C ALA A 33 -22.47 9.01 19.97
N ARG A 34 -23.71 8.56 20.07
CA ARG A 34 -24.12 7.26 19.58
C ARG A 34 -23.89 7.28 18.07
N GLN A 35 -22.78 6.68 17.62
CA GLN A 35 -22.65 6.23 16.23
C GLN A 35 -23.73 5.16 16.06
N THR A 36 -24.83 5.53 15.45
CA THR A 36 -25.81 4.58 14.93
C THR A 36 -25.17 3.90 13.74
N ALA A 37 -24.52 2.77 14.00
CA ALA A 37 -24.15 1.81 12.99
C ALA A 37 -25.45 1.15 12.48
N ASP A 38 -26.09 1.75 11.50
CA ASP A 38 -27.08 1.06 10.68
C ASP A 38 -26.35 0.19 9.64
N ALA A 39 -25.57 -0.77 10.11
CA ALA A 39 -25.07 -1.86 9.32
C ALA A 39 -26.22 -2.85 9.15
N ARG A 40 -27.01 -2.68 8.09
CA ARG A 40 -27.93 -3.71 7.65
C ARG A 40 -27.15 -5.00 7.51
N HIS A 41 -27.39 -5.93 8.45
CA HIS A 41 -26.82 -7.26 8.50
C HIS A 41 -27.24 -8.01 7.23
N ARG A 42 -26.43 -7.95 6.17
CA ARG A 42 -26.55 -8.92 5.07
C ARG A 42 -26.11 -10.26 5.65
N PRO A 43 -26.85 -11.36 5.42
CA PRO A 43 -26.41 -12.68 5.83
C PRO A 43 -25.00 -12.90 5.24
N ALA A 44 -24.02 -13.09 6.10
CA ALA A 44 -22.67 -13.43 5.70
C ALA A 44 -22.78 -14.76 4.91
N GLY A 45 -22.51 -14.70 3.59
CA GLY A 45 -22.35 -15.90 2.80
C GLY A 45 -21.29 -16.77 3.47
N ARG A 46 -21.48 -18.11 3.46
CA ARG A 46 -20.47 -19.02 4.02
C ARG A 46 -19.11 -18.71 3.40
N SER A 47 -18.08 -18.57 4.24
CA SER A 47 -16.70 -18.48 3.77
C SER A 47 -16.35 -19.69 2.91
N LYS A 48 -15.68 -19.46 1.78
CA LYS A 48 -15.36 -20.50 0.80
C LYS A 48 -13.91 -20.36 0.35
N VAL A 49 -13.23 -21.51 0.24
CA VAL A 49 -11.91 -21.62 -0.38
C VAL A 49 -11.99 -22.71 -1.44
N SER A 50 -11.49 -22.44 -2.65
CA SER A 50 -11.35 -23.41 -3.71
C SER A 50 -10.07 -23.19 -4.51
N LYS A 51 -9.63 -24.22 -5.22
CA LYS A 51 -8.42 -24.23 -6.03
C LYS A 51 -8.73 -24.80 -7.41
N GLU A 52 -8.16 -24.20 -8.45
CA GLU A 52 -8.24 -24.64 -9.83
C GLU A 52 -6.86 -24.54 -10.48
N HIS A 53 -6.61 -25.31 -11.55
CA HIS A 53 -5.40 -25.17 -12.35
C HIS A 53 -5.48 -23.89 -13.18
N PHE A 54 -4.45 -23.05 -13.13
CA PHE A 54 -4.38 -21.79 -13.88
C PHE A 54 -3.51 -21.89 -15.12
N GLY A 55 -2.41 -22.64 -15.04
CA GLY A 55 -1.48 -22.83 -16.15
C GLY A 55 -0.26 -23.65 -15.74
N THR A 56 0.63 -23.87 -16.71
CA THR A 56 1.87 -24.63 -16.50
C THR A 56 3.04 -23.82 -17.06
N LEU A 57 4.10 -23.65 -16.27
CA LEU A 57 5.33 -22.99 -16.73
C LEU A 57 6.10 -23.90 -17.72
N ASP A 58 7.03 -23.32 -18.46
CA ASP A 58 7.82 -24.05 -19.48
C ASP A 58 8.63 -25.23 -18.90
N ASP A 59 8.99 -25.16 -17.61
CA ASP A 59 9.67 -26.24 -16.89
C ASP A 59 8.72 -27.36 -16.39
N GLY A 60 7.44 -27.29 -16.73
CA GLY A 60 6.42 -28.24 -16.30
C GLY A 60 5.81 -27.94 -14.93
N THR A 61 6.25 -26.89 -14.23
CA THR A 61 5.71 -26.51 -12.91
C THR A 61 4.27 -26.02 -13.04
N LYS A 62 3.34 -26.65 -12.32
CA LYS A 62 1.93 -26.24 -12.30
C LYS A 62 1.72 -25.01 -11.46
N VAL A 63 0.91 -24.07 -11.96
CA VAL A 63 0.42 -22.90 -11.28
C VAL A 63 -1.06 -23.03 -11.03
N ASP A 64 -1.45 -22.89 -9.78
CA ASP A 64 -2.86 -22.93 -9.37
C ASP A 64 -3.39 -21.52 -9.11
N ILE A 65 -4.70 -21.32 -9.32
CA ILE A 65 -5.46 -20.17 -8.85
C ILE A 65 -6.36 -20.58 -7.70
N TRP A 66 -6.25 -19.84 -6.60
CA TRP A 66 -7.02 -20.03 -5.39
C TRP A 66 -8.08 -18.95 -5.27
N THR A 67 -9.31 -19.35 -5.04
CA THR A 67 -10.42 -18.41 -4.79
C THR A 67 -10.83 -18.47 -3.32
N VAL A 68 -10.79 -17.32 -2.66
CA VAL A 68 -11.29 -17.13 -1.29
C VAL A 68 -12.43 -16.12 -1.32
N SER A 69 -13.58 -16.46 -0.74
CA SER A 69 -14.73 -15.55 -0.62
C SER A 69 -15.19 -15.46 0.82
N ASN A 70 -15.33 -14.26 1.34
CA ASN A 70 -15.84 -13.97 2.69
C ASN A 70 -16.26 -12.50 2.81
N GLY A 71 -17.19 -12.19 3.69
CA GLY A 71 -17.58 -10.81 4.00
C GLY A 71 -18.03 -9.96 2.81
N GLY A 72 -18.51 -10.60 1.72
CA GLY A 72 -18.87 -9.90 0.49
C GLY A 72 -17.68 -9.58 -0.43
N ILE A 73 -16.47 -10.06 -0.13
CA ILE A 73 -15.26 -9.93 -0.94
C ILE A 73 -14.96 -11.26 -1.61
N THR A 74 -14.41 -11.23 -2.82
CA THR A 74 -13.76 -12.39 -3.46
C THR A 74 -12.32 -12.00 -3.82
N LEU A 75 -11.38 -12.83 -3.41
CA LEU A 75 -9.96 -12.72 -3.71
C LEU A 75 -9.53 -13.94 -4.52
N LYS A 76 -8.91 -13.73 -5.69
CA LYS A 76 -8.25 -14.80 -6.44
C LYS A 76 -6.75 -14.60 -6.41
N VAL A 77 -6.04 -15.66 -6.06
CA VAL A 77 -4.58 -15.61 -5.84
C VAL A 77 -3.90 -16.75 -6.60
N LEU A 78 -2.85 -16.42 -7.35
CA LEU A 78 -2.01 -17.40 -8.03
C LEU A 78 -0.94 -17.96 -7.09
N SER A 79 -0.61 -19.23 -7.24
CA SER A 79 0.58 -19.78 -6.60
C SER A 79 1.88 -19.21 -7.18
N TYR A 80 1.88 -18.69 -8.41
CA TYR A 80 2.97 -17.93 -9.00
C TYR A 80 2.98 -16.50 -8.45
N GLY A 81 4.07 -16.10 -7.82
CA GLY A 81 4.24 -14.78 -7.23
C GLY A 81 3.32 -14.45 -6.05
N GLY A 82 2.47 -15.36 -5.60
CA GLY A 82 1.39 -15.05 -4.65
C GLY A 82 0.48 -13.92 -5.14
N VAL A 83 0.36 -13.82 -6.47
CA VAL A 83 -0.30 -12.72 -7.19
C VAL A 83 -1.77 -12.63 -6.85
N VAL A 84 -2.21 -11.47 -6.41
CA VAL A 84 -3.64 -11.12 -6.35
C VAL A 84 -4.11 -10.81 -7.77
N GLN A 85 -4.67 -11.81 -8.45
CA GLN A 85 -5.17 -11.71 -9.81
C GLN A 85 -6.50 -10.94 -9.86
N THR A 86 -7.37 -11.16 -8.87
CA THR A 86 -8.69 -10.53 -8.79
C THR A 86 -9.00 -10.16 -7.35
N LEU A 87 -9.55 -8.96 -7.16
CA LEU A 87 -10.19 -8.52 -5.92
C LEU A 87 -11.56 -7.96 -6.27
N GLU A 88 -12.62 -8.72 -6.01
CA GLU A 88 -13.98 -8.25 -6.28
C GLU A 88 -14.59 -7.59 -5.05
N LEU A 89 -15.08 -6.37 -5.24
CA LEU A 89 -15.73 -5.55 -4.21
C LEU A 89 -17.11 -5.08 -4.67
N PRO A 90 -18.12 -5.02 -3.78
CA PRO A 90 -19.40 -4.40 -4.08
C PRO A 90 -19.26 -2.86 -4.13
N ASP A 91 -20.02 -2.20 -4.99
CA ASP A 91 -20.26 -0.76 -4.93
C ASP A 91 -21.46 -0.43 -4.01
N ARG A 92 -21.77 0.88 -3.85
CA ARG A 92 -22.92 1.35 -3.03
C ARG A 92 -24.30 0.82 -3.49
N ARG A 93 -24.39 0.27 -4.73
CA ARG A 93 -25.59 -0.39 -5.26
C ARG A 93 -25.51 -1.90 -5.14
N GLY A 94 -24.42 -2.45 -4.59
CA GLY A 94 -24.16 -3.87 -4.43
C GLY A 94 -23.63 -4.55 -5.68
N ARG A 95 -23.33 -3.83 -6.78
CA ARG A 95 -22.72 -4.39 -7.99
C ARG A 95 -21.25 -4.72 -7.70
N ARG A 96 -20.86 -5.95 -7.93
CA ARG A 96 -19.49 -6.45 -7.72
C ARG A 96 -18.67 -6.29 -8.99
N VAL A 97 -17.45 -5.78 -8.85
CA VAL A 97 -16.46 -5.71 -9.93
C VAL A 97 -15.07 -6.02 -9.37
N ASN A 98 -14.19 -6.51 -10.23
CA ASN A 98 -12.77 -6.59 -9.95
C ASN A 98 -12.18 -5.16 -9.86
N VAL A 99 -11.40 -4.89 -8.82
CA VAL A 99 -10.71 -3.60 -8.60
C VAL A 99 -9.19 -3.74 -8.66
N SER A 100 -8.66 -4.92 -9.02
CA SER A 100 -7.24 -5.19 -9.16
C SER A 100 -6.86 -5.30 -10.63
N LEU A 101 -5.82 -4.58 -11.07
CA LEU A 101 -5.25 -4.78 -12.39
C LEU A 101 -4.48 -6.11 -12.45
N GLY A 102 -4.57 -6.79 -13.57
CA GLY A 102 -3.93 -8.10 -13.77
C GLY A 102 -4.22 -8.68 -15.15
N PHE A 103 -3.79 -9.91 -15.37
CA PHE A 103 -3.99 -10.66 -16.61
C PHE A 103 -4.93 -11.85 -16.39
N ASP A 104 -5.51 -12.34 -17.50
CA ASP A 104 -6.40 -13.52 -17.46
C ASP A 104 -5.64 -14.85 -17.55
N ASP A 105 -4.41 -14.82 -18.02
CA ASP A 105 -3.60 -16.02 -18.25
C ASP A 105 -2.23 -15.94 -17.58
N LEU A 106 -1.56 -17.09 -17.46
CA LEU A 106 -0.24 -17.20 -16.86
C LEU A 106 0.84 -16.55 -17.73
N ALA A 107 0.68 -16.58 -19.07
CA ALA A 107 1.67 -16.05 -20.00
C ALA A 107 1.88 -14.54 -19.78
N GLY A 108 0.81 -13.78 -19.53
CA GLY A 108 0.89 -12.36 -19.20
C GLY A 108 1.73 -12.09 -17.95
N TYR A 109 1.61 -12.92 -16.91
CA TYR A 109 2.40 -12.77 -15.69
C TYR A 109 3.86 -13.18 -15.86
N VAL A 110 4.14 -14.19 -16.69
CA VAL A 110 5.50 -14.71 -16.91
C VAL A 110 6.31 -13.80 -17.84
N ALA A 111 5.69 -13.25 -18.88
CA ALA A 111 6.39 -12.51 -19.93
C ALA A 111 6.98 -11.18 -19.43
N ASN A 112 6.15 -10.27 -18.94
CA ASN A 112 6.60 -8.93 -18.57
C ASN A 112 5.62 -8.23 -17.59
N SER A 113 5.14 -8.93 -16.56
CA SER A 113 4.27 -8.28 -15.57
C SER A 113 5.00 -7.14 -14.85
N PRO A 114 4.44 -5.94 -14.77
CA PRO A 114 4.98 -4.86 -13.94
C PRO A 114 4.60 -5.09 -12.46
N TYR A 115 4.76 -6.32 -11.98
CA TYR A 115 4.47 -6.78 -10.62
C TYR A 115 2.98 -6.79 -10.23
N PHE A 116 2.05 -6.83 -11.18
CA PHE A 116 0.61 -6.82 -10.87
C PHE A 116 0.25 -7.82 -9.77
N GLY A 117 -0.25 -7.31 -8.63
CA GLY A 117 -0.74 -8.09 -7.51
C GLY A 117 0.29 -8.92 -6.74
N ALA A 118 1.57 -8.89 -7.11
CA ALA A 118 2.57 -9.82 -6.64
C ALA A 118 3.02 -9.57 -5.19
N LEU A 119 3.45 -10.65 -4.53
CA LEU A 119 4.28 -10.59 -3.34
C LEU A 119 5.69 -10.17 -3.73
N ILE A 120 6.20 -9.15 -3.10
CA ILE A 120 7.50 -8.56 -3.37
C ILE A 120 8.52 -8.94 -2.29
N GLY A 121 9.66 -9.36 -2.71
CA GLY A 121 10.81 -9.75 -1.89
C GLY A 121 11.96 -10.34 -2.74
N ARG A 122 13.16 -10.57 -2.15
CA ARG A 122 13.46 -10.49 -0.72
C ARG A 122 13.41 -9.05 -0.18
N TYR A 123 13.64 -8.03 -1.06
CA TYR A 123 13.65 -6.63 -0.70
C TYR A 123 12.73 -5.83 -1.64
N GLY A 124 11.63 -5.32 -1.10
CA GLY A 124 10.70 -4.46 -1.80
C GLY A 124 11.28 -3.07 -2.05
N ASN A 125 10.93 -2.48 -3.20
CA ASN A 125 11.47 -1.24 -3.70
C ASN A 125 12.97 -1.33 -4.04
N ARG A 126 13.70 -0.20 -4.08
CA ARG A 126 15.03 -0.07 -4.66
C ARG A 126 16.16 -0.23 -3.64
N ILE A 127 17.30 -0.73 -4.13
CA ILE A 127 18.62 -0.67 -3.47
C ILE A 127 19.59 -0.04 -4.46
N ALA A 128 20.24 1.06 -4.08
CA ALA A 128 21.14 1.85 -4.90
C ALA A 128 22.31 1.02 -5.43
N GLY A 129 22.56 1.09 -6.75
CA GLY A 129 23.64 0.35 -7.40
C GLY A 129 23.55 -1.18 -7.27
N GLY A 130 22.41 -1.70 -6.78
CA GLY A 130 22.28 -3.12 -6.43
C GLY A 130 23.25 -3.58 -5.36
N LYS A 131 23.71 -2.68 -4.45
CA LYS A 131 24.74 -2.99 -3.45
C LYS A 131 24.31 -2.59 -2.06
N PHE A 132 24.69 -3.41 -1.08
CA PHE A 132 24.63 -3.03 0.34
C PHE A 132 25.75 -3.71 1.11
N THR A 133 26.17 -3.09 2.23
CA THR A 133 27.17 -3.66 3.13
C THR A 133 26.51 -4.11 4.43
N LEU A 134 26.76 -5.34 4.83
CA LEU A 134 26.27 -5.92 6.07
C LEU A 134 27.40 -6.68 6.76
N ASP A 135 27.68 -6.34 8.03
CA ASP A 135 28.73 -6.94 8.85
C ASP A 135 30.12 -6.94 8.16
N GLY A 136 30.46 -5.84 7.46
CA GLY A 136 31.72 -5.67 6.75
C GLY A 136 31.81 -6.33 5.39
N HIS A 137 30.80 -7.07 4.96
CA HIS A 137 30.73 -7.68 3.62
C HIS A 137 29.81 -6.88 2.70
N THR A 138 30.28 -6.60 1.48
CA THR A 138 29.46 -5.97 0.43
C THR A 138 28.83 -7.05 -0.42
N TYR A 139 27.51 -7.00 -0.54
CA TYR A 139 26.71 -7.90 -1.37
C TYR A 139 26.30 -7.18 -2.65
N GLN A 140 26.40 -7.89 -3.77
CA GLN A 140 25.96 -7.41 -5.08
C GLN A 140 24.69 -8.15 -5.48
N LEU A 141 23.65 -7.37 -5.79
CA LEU A 141 22.37 -7.84 -6.30
C LEU A 141 22.30 -7.61 -7.81
N PRO A 142 21.42 -8.31 -8.55
CA PRO A 142 21.12 -7.98 -9.93
C PRO A 142 20.66 -6.53 -10.06
N VAL A 143 21.09 -5.89 -11.14
CA VAL A 143 20.72 -4.51 -11.50
C VAL A 143 19.66 -4.61 -12.60
N ASN A 144 18.39 -4.51 -12.20
CA ASN A 144 17.23 -4.74 -13.07
C ASN A 144 16.34 -3.49 -13.26
N ASP A 145 16.78 -2.33 -12.73
CA ASP A 145 16.06 -1.06 -12.86
C ASP A 145 17.08 0.09 -13.04
N GLY A 146 17.46 0.33 -14.30
CA GLY A 146 18.54 1.26 -14.62
C GLY A 146 19.82 0.89 -13.86
N PRO A 147 20.38 1.76 -13.01
CA PRO A 147 21.57 1.45 -12.22
C PRO A 147 21.27 0.70 -10.91
N ASN A 148 20.01 0.40 -10.59
CA ASN A 148 19.60 -0.06 -9.27
C ASN A 148 19.04 -1.49 -9.29
N SER A 149 18.97 -2.12 -8.11
CA SER A 149 18.16 -3.31 -7.91
C SER A 149 16.75 -2.92 -7.46
N LEU A 150 15.73 -3.54 -8.03
CA LEU A 150 14.31 -3.31 -7.75
C LEU A 150 13.63 -4.64 -7.41
N HIS A 151 12.79 -4.63 -6.38
CA HIS A 151 11.86 -5.69 -6.01
C HIS A 151 12.47 -7.10 -5.90
N GLY A 152 13.72 -7.18 -5.43
CA GLY A 152 14.40 -8.46 -5.21
C GLY A 152 15.21 -8.99 -6.39
N GLY A 153 15.35 -8.19 -7.47
CA GLY A 153 16.18 -8.52 -8.64
C GLY A 153 15.41 -9.19 -9.77
N ASP A 154 16.13 -9.78 -10.73
CA ASP A 154 15.57 -10.32 -11.99
C ASP A 154 14.51 -11.40 -11.78
N ARG A 155 14.67 -12.22 -10.75
CA ARG A 155 13.76 -13.30 -10.38
C ARG A 155 13.41 -13.21 -8.89
N GLY A 156 12.77 -12.12 -8.49
CA GLY A 156 12.27 -11.89 -7.14
C GLY A 156 11.11 -12.82 -6.76
N PHE A 157 10.47 -12.57 -5.65
CA PHE A 157 9.37 -13.38 -5.12
C PHE A 157 8.12 -13.39 -6.01
N ASP A 158 7.96 -12.35 -6.81
CA ASP A 158 6.94 -12.20 -7.86
C ASP A 158 7.03 -13.27 -8.97
N LYS A 159 8.21 -13.85 -9.18
CA LYS A 159 8.50 -14.87 -10.21
C LYS A 159 8.80 -16.24 -9.63
N ARG A 160 8.29 -16.54 -8.43
CA ARG A 160 8.44 -17.82 -7.75
C ARG A 160 7.10 -18.52 -7.59
N VAL A 161 7.09 -19.85 -7.68
CA VAL A 161 5.90 -20.62 -7.33
C VAL A 161 5.93 -20.90 -5.83
N TRP A 162 4.90 -20.42 -5.13
CA TRP A 162 4.73 -20.57 -3.69
C TRP A 162 3.95 -21.84 -3.39
N ALA A 163 4.31 -22.51 -2.31
CA ALA A 163 3.45 -23.54 -1.73
C ALA A 163 2.26 -22.88 -1.05
N VAL A 164 1.05 -23.19 -1.52
CA VAL A 164 -0.19 -22.54 -1.06
C VAL A 164 -1.13 -23.58 -0.43
N GLU A 165 -1.70 -23.22 0.71
CA GLU A 165 -2.69 -24.02 1.44
C GLU A 165 -3.86 -23.11 1.82
N GLY A 166 -5.09 -23.55 1.52
CA GLY A 166 -6.32 -22.86 1.91
C GLY A 166 -6.79 -23.24 3.30
N PHE A 167 -7.42 -22.32 4.01
CA PHE A 167 -8.02 -22.56 5.32
C PHE A 167 -9.36 -21.86 5.49
N THR A 168 -10.19 -22.41 6.40
CA THR A 168 -11.33 -21.74 7.01
C THR A 168 -11.19 -21.87 8.53
N ALA A 169 -11.33 -20.78 9.27
CA ALA A 169 -11.15 -20.76 10.71
C ALA A 169 -12.21 -19.84 11.35
N GLY A 170 -13.21 -20.43 12.02
CA GLY A 170 -14.35 -19.67 12.54
C GLY A 170 -15.09 -18.95 11.43
N SER A 171 -15.16 -17.62 11.52
CA SER A 171 -15.77 -16.75 10.51
C SER A 171 -14.83 -16.34 9.39
N ASP A 172 -13.56 -16.71 9.45
CA ASP A 172 -12.52 -16.25 8.53
C ASP A 172 -12.15 -17.34 7.53
N ALA A 173 -11.65 -16.93 6.35
CA ALA A 173 -11.11 -17.82 5.33
C ALA A 173 -9.86 -17.20 4.72
N GLY A 174 -8.95 -18.02 4.22
CA GLY A 174 -7.71 -17.48 3.67
C GLY A 174 -6.76 -18.51 3.09
N LEU A 175 -5.55 -18.02 2.81
CA LEU A 175 -4.46 -18.78 2.21
C LEU A 175 -3.19 -18.61 3.04
N VAL A 176 -2.46 -19.71 3.21
CA VAL A 176 -1.09 -19.70 3.74
C VAL A 176 -0.16 -19.96 2.58
N LEU A 177 0.70 -18.99 2.28
CA LEU A 177 1.71 -19.07 1.23
C LEU A 177 3.09 -19.23 1.89
N ARG A 178 3.90 -20.19 1.40
CA ARG A 178 5.25 -20.44 1.91
C ARG A 178 6.23 -20.48 0.77
N TYR A 179 7.38 -19.85 1.00
CA TYR A 179 8.52 -19.91 0.09
C TYR A 179 9.83 -19.96 0.89
N THR A 180 10.81 -20.70 0.39
CA THR A 180 12.17 -20.73 0.93
C THR A 180 13.11 -20.16 -0.11
N SER A 181 13.63 -18.97 0.15
CA SER A 181 14.63 -18.31 -0.67
C SER A 181 16.01 -18.80 -0.22
N ALA A 182 16.75 -19.48 -1.10
CA ALA A 182 18.05 -20.07 -0.77
C ALA A 182 19.11 -19.01 -0.45
N ASP A 183 20.14 -19.41 0.28
CA ASP A 183 21.35 -18.59 0.49
C ASP A 183 21.96 -18.21 -0.87
N GLY A 184 22.23 -16.92 -1.08
CA GLY A 184 22.74 -16.38 -2.35
C GLY A 184 21.70 -16.16 -3.44
N GLU A 185 20.41 -16.48 -3.23
CA GLU A 185 19.37 -16.19 -4.21
C GLU A 185 19.32 -14.68 -4.51
N MET A 186 19.44 -14.31 -5.80
CA MET A 186 19.57 -12.91 -6.26
C MET A 186 20.65 -12.11 -5.51
N GLY A 187 21.70 -12.77 -5.01
CA GLY A 187 22.81 -12.14 -4.30
C GLY A 187 22.57 -11.87 -2.81
N TYR A 188 21.40 -12.17 -2.27
CA TYR A 188 21.10 -11.98 -0.86
C TYR A 188 21.69 -13.11 0.02
N PRO A 189 22.36 -12.78 1.15
CA PRO A 189 22.89 -13.80 2.06
C PRO A 189 21.80 -14.47 2.88
N GLY A 190 22.05 -15.72 3.24
CA GLY A 190 21.25 -16.54 4.12
C GLY A 190 20.02 -17.17 3.47
N THR A 191 19.65 -18.34 3.98
CA THR A 191 18.38 -18.99 3.63
C THR A 191 17.24 -18.29 4.34
N LEU A 192 16.29 -17.72 3.61
CA LEU A 192 15.12 -17.04 4.15
C LEU A 192 13.88 -17.91 4.01
N LYS A 193 13.30 -18.34 5.12
CA LYS A 193 12.00 -19.02 5.15
C LYS A 193 10.88 -18.01 5.34
N VAL A 194 10.01 -17.87 4.36
CA VAL A 194 8.92 -16.88 4.33
C VAL A 194 7.58 -17.59 4.43
N LYS A 195 6.72 -17.03 5.25
CA LYS A 195 5.28 -17.35 5.32
C LYS A 195 4.47 -16.07 5.20
N VAL A 196 3.53 -16.05 4.26
CA VAL A 196 2.53 -14.99 4.11
C VAL A 196 1.16 -15.60 4.31
N VAL A 197 0.30 -14.93 5.06
CA VAL A 197 -1.08 -15.36 5.27
C VAL A 197 -2.01 -14.29 4.75
N TYR A 198 -2.84 -14.64 3.78
CA TYR A 198 -3.95 -13.81 3.32
C TYR A 198 -5.22 -14.25 4.03
N THR A 199 -5.87 -13.37 4.76
CA THR A 199 -7.10 -13.67 5.48
C THR A 199 -8.21 -12.72 5.02
N LEU A 200 -9.35 -13.26 4.60
CA LEU A 200 -10.59 -12.52 4.43
C LEU A 200 -11.46 -12.74 5.67
N THR A 201 -11.82 -11.64 6.32
CA THR A 201 -12.70 -11.65 7.50
C THR A 201 -14.17 -11.44 7.13
N ALA A 202 -15.08 -11.81 8.00
CA ALA A 202 -16.53 -11.67 7.77
C ALA A 202 -16.97 -10.18 7.68
N ASP A 203 -16.17 -9.25 8.21
CA ASP A 203 -16.43 -7.81 8.21
C ASP A 203 -15.71 -7.07 7.05
N ALA A 204 -15.51 -7.76 5.94
CA ALA A 204 -14.97 -7.21 4.69
C ALA A 204 -13.56 -6.63 4.81
N ARG A 205 -12.65 -7.37 5.45
CA ARG A 205 -11.22 -7.03 5.51
C ARG A 205 -10.40 -8.08 4.77
N TRP A 206 -9.37 -7.62 4.08
CA TRP A 206 -8.26 -8.43 3.60
C TRP A 206 -7.02 -8.11 4.43
N ARG A 207 -6.61 -9.07 5.23
CA ARG A 207 -5.40 -8.99 6.07
C ARG A 207 -4.27 -9.78 5.44
N ILE A 208 -3.08 -9.21 5.45
CA ILE A 208 -1.83 -9.80 5.00
C ILE A 208 -0.87 -9.84 6.19
N ASP A 209 -0.50 -11.03 6.63
CA ASP A 209 0.52 -11.23 7.66
C ASP A 209 1.77 -11.83 7.05
N TYR A 210 2.89 -11.16 7.21
CA TYR A 210 4.21 -11.61 6.77
C TYR A 210 5.00 -12.11 7.97
N THR A 211 5.70 -13.24 7.78
CA THR A 211 6.65 -13.78 8.76
C THR A 211 7.85 -14.34 8.02
N ALA A 212 9.07 -14.03 8.47
CA ALA A 212 10.27 -14.64 7.93
C ALA A 212 11.33 -14.89 9.00
N THR A 213 12.14 -15.93 8.78
CA THR A 213 13.32 -16.27 9.58
C THR A 213 14.49 -16.59 8.67
N THR A 214 15.71 -16.41 9.17
CA THR A 214 16.94 -16.61 8.40
C THR A 214 17.97 -17.41 9.20
N ASP A 215 18.90 -18.10 8.51
CA ASP A 215 20.06 -18.77 9.09
C ASP A 215 21.34 -17.90 9.09
N LYS A 216 21.36 -16.79 8.33
CA LYS A 216 22.45 -15.79 8.31
C LYS A 216 21.87 -14.39 8.36
N ALA A 217 22.68 -13.39 8.77
CA ALA A 217 22.27 -12.00 8.69
C ALA A 217 21.95 -11.63 7.23
N THR A 218 20.82 -10.98 7.02
CA THR A 218 20.34 -10.57 5.69
C THR A 218 19.48 -9.31 5.80
N VAL A 219 19.04 -8.75 4.67
CA VAL A 219 18.08 -7.65 4.62
C VAL A 219 16.73 -8.15 4.10
N VAL A 220 15.65 -7.70 4.71
CA VAL A 220 14.28 -8.13 4.38
C VAL A 220 13.33 -6.94 4.39
N ASN A 221 12.60 -6.77 3.31
CA ASN A 221 11.51 -5.80 3.18
C ASN A 221 10.43 -6.41 2.28
N LEU A 222 9.37 -6.96 2.87
CA LEU A 222 8.30 -7.64 2.14
C LEU A 222 7.10 -6.73 1.98
N THR A 223 6.50 -6.74 0.80
CA THR A 223 5.27 -5.98 0.51
C THR A 223 4.40 -6.71 -0.51
N ASN A 224 3.24 -6.12 -0.84
CA ASN A 224 2.35 -6.57 -1.91
C ASN A 224 2.12 -5.43 -2.91
N HIS A 225 2.23 -5.73 -4.19
CA HIS A 225 2.19 -4.76 -5.28
C HIS A 225 0.85 -4.80 -6.05
N THR A 226 -0.27 -4.85 -5.32
CA THR A 226 -1.58 -4.78 -5.96
C THR A 226 -1.83 -3.37 -6.51
N TYR A 227 -2.14 -3.31 -7.81
CA TYR A 227 -2.61 -2.08 -8.45
C TYR A 227 -4.13 -2.01 -8.28
N PHE A 228 -4.60 -0.99 -7.63
CA PHE A 228 -6.02 -0.76 -7.40
C PHE A 228 -6.61 0.26 -8.37
N ASN A 229 -7.82 -0.01 -8.81
CA ASN A 229 -8.74 0.98 -9.34
C ASN A 229 -10.12 0.72 -8.71
N LEU A 230 -10.50 1.53 -7.72
CA LEU A 230 -11.76 1.30 -6.99
C LEU A 230 -13.01 1.56 -7.83
N ARG A 231 -12.87 2.18 -9.00
CA ARG A 231 -13.95 2.31 -9.98
C ARG A 231 -14.25 0.98 -10.65
N GLY A 232 -13.21 0.21 -10.92
CA GLY A 232 -13.21 -1.09 -11.55
C GLY A 232 -11.99 -1.25 -12.45
N GLU A 233 -11.48 -2.49 -12.57
CA GLU A 233 -10.40 -2.81 -13.48
C GLU A 233 -10.80 -2.42 -14.92
N GLY A 234 -9.94 -1.66 -15.62
CA GLY A 234 -10.20 -1.17 -16.96
C GLY A 234 -11.31 -0.11 -17.08
N ASP A 235 -11.88 0.40 -16.00
CA ASP A 235 -12.96 1.41 -16.02
C ASP A 235 -12.43 2.84 -15.84
N GLY A 236 -11.45 3.22 -16.67
CA GLY A 236 -10.84 4.56 -16.71
C GLY A 236 -9.74 4.76 -15.66
N GLY A 237 -9.30 6.02 -15.54
CA GLY A 237 -8.17 6.39 -14.69
C GLY A 237 -8.53 6.59 -13.22
N ILE A 238 -7.47 6.69 -12.39
CA ILE A 238 -7.56 6.84 -10.94
C ILE A 238 -7.59 8.30 -10.47
N TYR A 239 -7.55 9.27 -11.38
CA TYR A 239 -7.28 10.66 -11.03
C TYR A 239 -8.38 11.32 -10.18
N ASP A 240 -9.61 10.80 -10.23
CA ASP A 240 -10.74 11.27 -9.41
C ASP A 240 -10.82 10.60 -8.04
N HIS A 241 -9.99 9.57 -7.77
CA HIS A 241 -9.94 8.98 -6.44
C HIS A 241 -9.40 9.98 -5.44
N GLU A 242 -10.08 10.14 -4.30
CA GLU A 242 -9.62 10.94 -3.17
C GLU A 242 -8.77 10.10 -2.25
N VAL A 243 -7.59 10.60 -1.90
CA VAL A 243 -6.62 9.92 -1.04
C VAL A 243 -6.29 10.80 0.16
N GLN A 244 -6.24 10.19 1.34
CA GLN A 244 -5.70 10.77 2.56
C GLN A 244 -4.64 9.83 3.14
N ILE A 245 -3.47 10.38 3.51
CA ILE A 245 -2.34 9.63 4.09
C ILE A 245 -1.89 10.30 5.39
N ALA A 246 -1.78 9.52 6.46
CA ALA A 246 -1.31 9.96 7.77
C ALA A 246 0.23 10.08 7.79
N ALA A 247 0.77 11.01 7.00
CA ALA A 247 2.20 11.25 6.86
C ALA A 247 2.47 12.75 6.69
N ARG A 248 3.33 13.30 7.54
CA ARG A 248 3.81 14.69 7.44
C ARG A 248 5.11 14.82 6.64
N ARG A 249 5.75 13.70 6.31
CA ARG A 249 7.02 13.65 5.58
C ARG A 249 6.99 12.55 4.53
N TYR A 250 7.87 12.69 3.55
CA TYR A 250 8.13 11.67 2.54
C TYR A 250 9.65 11.59 2.30
N THR A 251 10.11 10.56 1.61
CA THR A 251 11.51 10.44 1.20
C THR A 251 11.65 10.99 -0.23
N PRO A 252 12.24 12.17 -0.43
CA PRO A 252 12.54 12.67 -1.78
C PRO A 252 13.57 11.77 -2.46
N VAL A 253 13.48 11.70 -3.79
CA VAL A 253 14.32 10.81 -4.62
C VAL A 253 15.18 11.59 -5.61
N GLY A 254 16.25 10.98 -6.05
CA GLY A 254 17.02 11.41 -7.23
C GLY A 254 16.36 10.96 -8.53
N SER A 255 17.01 11.27 -9.66
CA SER A 255 16.52 10.96 -11.01
C SER A 255 16.38 9.44 -11.29
N THR A 256 17.03 8.59 -10.50
CA THR A 256 16.93 7.13 -10.58
C THR A 256 16.01 6.54 -9.51
N LEU A 257 15.18 7.38 -8.88
CA LEU A 257 14.19 7.02 -7.86
C LEU A 257 14.78 6.40 -6.58
N ILE A 258 16.07 6.63 -6.31
CA ILE A 258 16.70 6.30 -5.03
C ILE A 258 16.47 7.45 -4.06
N PRO A 259 16.05 7.18 -2.81
CA PRO A 259 15.92 8.18 -1.76
C PRO A 259 17.23 8.94 -1.52
N THR A 260 17.14 10.27 -1.32
CA THR A 260 18.30 11.11 -1.03
C THR A 260 18.83 10.95 0.39
N GLY A 261 18.09 10.24 1.27
CA GLY A 261 18.36 10.16 2.71
C GLY A 261 17.58 11.20 3.52
N GLU A 262 17.00 12.20 2.88
CA GLU A 262 16.19 13.23 3.52
C GLU A 262 14.77 12.70 3.85
N LEU A 263 14.18 13.25 4.93
CA LEU A 263 12.76 13.10 5.27
C LEU A 263 12.10 14.48 5.13
N ALA A 264 11.74 14.85 3.89
CA ALA A 264 11.20 16.15 3.55
C ALA A 264 9.73 16.32 4.00
N PRO A 265 9.30 17.54 4.38
CA PRO A 265 7.91 17.81 4.73
C PRO A 265 7.02 17.72 3.48
N VAL A 266 5.80 17.19 3.63
CA VAL A 266 4.80 17.18 2.55
C VAL A 266 4.09 18.52 2.39
N ALA A 267 4.06 19.36 3.44
CA ALA A 267 3.36 20.63 3.48
C ALA A 267 3.80 21.55 2.32
N GLY A 268 2.83 22.09 1.58
CA GLY A 268 3.09 22.99 0.46
C GLY A 268 3.63 22.30 -0.81
N THR A 269 3.62 20.96 -0.85
CA THR A 269 4.09 20.16 -1.99
C THR A 269 2.94 19.37 -2.64
N PRO A 270 3.13 18.82 -3.85
CA PRO A 270 2.17 17.87 -4.46
C PRO A 270 1.91 16.62 -3.62
N PHE A 271 2.78 16.29 -2.66
CA PHE A 271 2.71 15.13 -1.79
C PHE A 271 1.89 15.37 -0.51
N ASP A 272 1.26 16.55 -0.34
CA ASP A 272 0.44 16.84 0.84
C ASP A 272 -0.92 16.16 0.74
N PHE A 273 -1.03 14.93 1.24
CA PHE A 273 -2.24 14.12 1.38
C PHE A 273 -2.73 14.03 2.83
N ARG A 274 -2.31 14.94 3.72
CA ARG A 274 -2.80 14.97 5.12
C ARG A 274 -4.30 15.24 5.22
N SER A 275 -4.87 15.93 4.26
CA SER A 275 -6.31 16.06 4.05
C SER A 275 -6.70 15.36 2.76
N PRO A 276 -7.93 14.84 2.64
CA PRO A 276 -8.39 14.21 1.42
C PRO A 276 -8.22 15.12 0.20
N LYS A 277 -7.61 14.62 -0.85
CA LYS A 277 -7.52 15.28 -2.15
C LYS A 277 -7.50 14.28 -3.29
N THR A 278 -7.95 14.69 -4.46
CA THR A 278 -7.90 13.84 -5.65
C THR A 278 -6.46 13.60 -6.11
N ILE A 279 -6.17 12.39 -6.60
CA ILE A 279 -4.85 12.03 -7.16
C ILE A 279 -4.50 12.99 -8.31
N GLY A 280 -5.46 13.31 -9.17
CA GLY A 280 -5.27 14.15 -10.35
C GLY A 280 -4.93 15.61 -10.06
N ARG A 281 -5.18 16.10 -8.85
CA ARG A 281 -5.02 17.51 -8.50
C ARG A 281 -3.63 18.08 -8.80
N ASP A 282 -2.59 17.34 -8.37
CA ASP A 282 -1.20 17.81 -8.46
C ASP A 282 -0.30 16.88 -9.30
N ILE A 283 -0.88 15.85 -9.93
CA ILE A 283 -0.12 14.79 -10.64
C ILE A 283 0.66 15.31 -11.86
N ARG A 284 0.29 16.48 -12.40
CA ARG A 284 0.95 17.15 -13.52
C ARG A 284 1.71 18.40 -13.09
N SER A 285 2.04 18.53 -11.81
CA SER A 285 2.84 19.63 -11.28
C SER A 285 4.25 19.63 -11.89
N ALA A 286 4.83 20.83 -12.08
CA ALA A 286 6.23 20.99 -12.47
C ALA A 286 7.21 20.73 -11.29
N HIS A 287 6.75 20.25 -10.16
CA HIS A 287 7.59 19.91 -9.01
C HIS A 287 8.59 18.81 -9.38
N GLN A 288 9.88 19.01 -9.06
CA GLN A 288 10.98 18.12 -9.49
C GLN A 288 10.73 16.64 -9.17
N GLN A 289 10.14 16.35 -8.01
CA GLN A 289 9.85 14.97 -7.61
C GLN A 289 8.74 14.34 -8.45
N ILE A 290 7.74 15.11 -8.89
CA ILE A 290 6.71 14.64 -9.83
C ILE A 290 7.34 14.38 -11.20
N LEU A 291 8.30 15.21 -11.63
CA LEU A 291 9.02 14.99 -12.90
C LEU A 291 9.87 13.72 -12.84
N TYR A 292 10.57 13.46 -11.73
CA TYR A 292 11.37 12.22 -11.56
C TYR A 292 10.49 10.98 -11.57
N GLY A 293 9.39 10.97 -10.81
CA GLY A 293 8.46 9.85 -10.73
C GLY A 293 7.50 9.72 -11.92
N GLN A 294 7.47 10.71 -12.83
CA GLN A 294 6.45 10.85 -13.88
C GLN A 294 5.02 10.83 -13.30
N GLY A 295 4.89 11.29 -12.06
CA GLY A 295 3.74 11.21 -11.19
C GLY A 295 4.18 10.98 -9.76
N ILE A 296 3.34 10.34 -8.94
CA ILE A 296 3.74 9.93 -7.59
C ILE A 296 4.36 8.53 -7.67
N ASP A 297 5.58 8.38 -7.16
CA ASP A 297 6.26 7.10 -6.90
C ASP A 297 7.19 7.29 -5.71
N HIS A 298 6.59 7.56 -4.53
CA HIS A 298 7.31 8.01 -3.37
C HIS A 298 6.88 7.28 -2.11
N ASN A 299 7.84 7.06 -1.22
CA ASN A 299 7.58 6.52 0.10
C ASN A 299 7.17 7.65 1.06
N PHE A 300 5.99 7.52 1.65
CA PHE A 300 5.47 8.38 2.69
C PHE A 300 5.91 7.85 4.05
N VAL A 301 6.49 8.73 4.87
CA VAL A 301 6.94 8.43 6.22
C VAL A 301 5.74 8.53 7.15
N LEU A 302 5.23 7.40 7.59
CA LEU A 302 4.03 7.33 8.43
C LEU A 302 4.28 7.96 9.80
N ASP A 303 3.39 8.84 10.22
CA ASP A 303 3.54 9.60 11.47
C ASP A 303 3.65 8.71 12.71
N LYS A 304 3.05 7.51 12.66
CA LYS A 304 3.10 6.51 13.74
C LYS A 304 4.45 5.76 13.84
N GLY A 305 5.29 5.81 12.79
CA GLY A 305 6.46 4.96 12.67
C GLY A 305 6.13 3.46 12.55
N ARG A 306 7.05 2.59 13.00
CA ARG A 306 6.80 1.14 13.13
C ARG A 306 6.07 0.85 14.44
N THR A 307 4.99 0.05 14.36
CA THR A 307 4.13 -0.27 15.53
C THR A 307 3.96 -1.78 15.71
N ALA A 308 3.61 -2.21 16.92
CA ALA A 308 3.34 -3.62 17.21
C ALA A 308 1.99 -4.09 16.66
N ALA A 309 1.00 -3.20 16.62
CA ALA A 309 -0.33 -3.43 16.03
C ALA A 309 -0.48 -2.60 14.77
N ALA A 310 -1.30 -3.07 13.83
CA ALA A 310 -1.62 -2.32 12.63
C ALA A 310 -2.48 -1.11 12.98
N GLU A 311 -2.02 0.09 12.59
CA GLU A 311 -2.71 1.35 12.78
C GLU A 311 -3.15 1.93 11.44
N HIS A 312 -4.30 2.61 11.42
CA HIS A 312 -4.86 3.22 10.21
C HIS A 312 -3.92 4.32 9.67
N ILE A 313 -3.65 4.26 8.36
CA ILE A 313 -2.69 5.17 7.72
C ILE A 313 -3.19 5.80 6.41
N VAL A 314 -4.09 5.12 5.68
CA VAL A 314 -4.58 5.60 4.39
C VAL A 314 -6.08 5.40 4.28
N THR A 315 -6.77 6.38 3.73
CA THR A 315 -8.14 6.24 3.21
C THR A 315 -8.15 6.62 1.73
N VAL A 316 -8.76 5.77 0.90
CA VAL A 316 -9.03 6.04 -0.51
C VAL A 316 -10.52 5.94 -0.74
N THR A 317 -11.09 6.94 -1.41
CA THR A 317 -12.51 7.00 -1.77
C THR A 317 -12.66 7.16 -3.28
N GLU A 318 -13.50 6.36 -3.91
CA GLU A 318 -13.86 6.52 -5.31
C GLU A 318 -15.30 7.06 -5.41
N PRO A 319 -15.49 8.26 -5.95
CA PRO A 319 -16.78 9.00 -5.77
C PRO A 319 -17.92 8.41 -6.60
N VAL A 320 -17.68 7.76 -7.73
CA VAL A 320 -18.73 7.25 -8.63
C VAL A 320 -19.31 5.93 -8.10
N SER A 321 -18.47 4.98 -7.73
CA SER A 321 -18.90 3.69 -7.16
C SER A 321 -19.27 3.79 -5.69
N GLY A 322 -18.74 4.81 -5.00
CA GLY A 322 -18.81 4.98 -3.56
C GLY A 322 -17.91 4.03 -2.78
N ARG A 323 -17.02 3.27 -3.44
CA ARG A 323 -16.09 2.36 -2.73
C ARG A 323 -15.09 3.14 -1.92
N VAL A 324 -14.85 2.64 -0.71
CA VAL A 324 -13.86 3.15 0.23
C VAL A 324 -12.93 2.03 0.62
N MET A 325 -11.63 2.27 0.50
CA MET A 325 -10.57 1.41 1.03
C MET A 325 -9.84 2.14 2.15
N ARG A 326 -9.67 1.47 3.29
CA ARG A 326 -8.85 1.93 4.40
C ARG A 326 -7.72 0.96 4.63
N ILE A 327 -6.51 1.47 4.82
CA ILE A 327 -5.33 0.64 5.08
C ILE A 327 -4.82 0.93 6.49
N ALA A 328 -4.57 -0.15 7.22
CA ALA A 328 -3.84 -0.13 8.48
C ALA A 328 -2.61 -1.02 8.37
N THR A 329 -1.48 -0.63 8.98
CA THR A 329 -0.24 -1.41 8.90
C THR A 329 0.63 -1.26 10.15
N THR A 330 1.53 -2.22 10.36
CA THR A 330 2.62 -2.12 11.35
C THR A 330 3.88 -1.45 10.77
N GLU A 331 3.95 -1.26 9.43
CA GLU A 331 5.11 -0.72 8.74
C GLU A 331 5.31 0.78 8.96
N PRO A 332 6.56 1.29 8.90
CA PRO A 332 6.87 2.69 9.10
C PRO A 332 6.61 3.58 7.88
N GLY A 333 6.42 2.99 6.71
CA GLY A 333 6.23 3.69 5.44
C GLY A 333 5.18 3.06 4.56
N VAL A 334 4.76 3.82 3.57
CA VAL A 334 3.93 3.35 2.46
C VAL A 334 4.40 4.01 1.16
N GLN A 335 4.77 3.19 0.18
CA GLN A 335 4.97 3.66 -1.18
C GLN A 335 3.61 3.94 -1.80
N PHE A 336 3.41 5.14 -2.28
CA PHE A 336 2.27 5.50 -3.11
C PHE A 336 2.77 5.67 -4.55
N TYR A 337 2.27 4.80 -5.44
CA TYR A 337 2.63 4.77 -6.84
C TYR A 337 1.36 4.91 -7.69
N THR A 338 1.36 5.82 -8.65
CA THR A 338 0.18 6.18 -9.45
C THR A 338 0.16 5.57 -10.85
N GLY A 339 0.82 4.41 -11.02
CA GLY A 339 0.82 3.67 -12.28
C GLY A 339 1.54 4.39 -13.42
N ASN A 340 2.57 5.17 -13.09
CA ASN A 340 3.22 6.12 -14.01
C ASN A 340 3.89 5.45 -15.21
N PHE A 341 4.34 4.18 -15.04
CA PHE A 341 5.06 3.42 -16.06
C PHE A 341 4.18 2.43 -16.82
N LEU A 342 2.86 2.50 -16.67
CA LEU A 342 1.91 1.79 -17.50
C LEU A 342 1.81 2.51 -18.87
N THR A 343 2.34 1.89 -19.92
CA THR A 343 2.57 2.55 -21.23
C THR A 343 1.51 2.23 -22.27
N GLY A 344 0.49 1.43 -21.93
CA GLY A 344 -0.46 0.89 -22.91
C GLY A 344 0.00 -0.41 -23.57
N ALA A 345 1.13 -0.99 -23.12
CA ALA A 345 1.66 -2.23 -23.67
C ALA A 345 0.93 -3.50 -23.17
N PHE A 346 0.14 -3.38 -22.10
CA PHE A 346 -0.54 -4.52 -21.46
C PHE A 346 -2.04 -4.40 -21.66
N ALA A 347 -2.67 -5.48 -22.13
CA ALA A 347 -4.11 -5.66 -22.05
C ALA A 347 -4.46 -6.40 -20.76
N GLY A 348 -5.37 -5.84 -19.99
CA GLY A 348 -5.82 -6.42 -18.72
C GLY A 348 -6.90 -7.48 -18.88
N SER A 349 -7.41 -7.96 -17.75
CA SER A 349 -8.44 -9.00 -17.70
C SER A 349 -9.78 -8.59 -18.34
N SER A 350 -10.05 -7.30 -18.45
CA SER A 350 -11.19 -6.76 -19.20
C SER A 350 -10.94 -6.65 -20.71
N GLY A 351 -9.76 -7.00 -21.21
CA GLY A 351 -9.32 -6.75 -22.59
C GLY A 351 -8.97 -5.30 -22.88
N ARG A 352 -9.03 -4.41 -21.90
CA ARG A 352 -8.62 -3.00 -22.03
C ARG A 352 -7.13 -2.83 -21.73
N VAL A 353 -6.47 -1.93 -22.48
CA VAL A 353 -5.06 -1.63 -22.26
C VAL A 353 -4.88 -0.76 -21.02
N TYR A 354 -3.83 -1.05 -20.23
CA TYR A 354 -3.46 -0.26 -19.07
C TYR A 354 -2.50 0.87 -19.45
N ARG A 355 -2.91 2.09 -19.16
CA ARG A 355 -2.16 3.31 -19.42
C ARG A 355 -1.75 3.99 -18.13
N GLN A 356 -0.89 4.96 -18.22
CA GLN A 356 -0.51 5.80 -17.10
C GLN A 356 -1.75 6.30 -16.34
N GLY A 357 -1.81 6.02 -15.04
CA GLY A 357 -2.92 6.42 -14.19
C GLY A 357 -4.17 5.54 -14.27
N ASP A 358 -4.10 4.33 -14.83
CA ASP A 358 -5.23 3.39 -14.81
C ASP A 358 -5.29 2.53 -13.52
N GLY A 359 -4.23 2.57 -12.70
CA GLY A 359 -4.17 1.93 -11.38
C GLY A 359 -3.16 2.60 -10.45
N PHE A 360 -3.32 2.41 -9.15
CA PHE A 360 -2.38 2.88 -8.13
C PHE A 360 -1.98 1.76 -7.17
N CYS A 361 -0.76 1.84 -6.60
CA CYS A 361 -0.29 0.95 -5.55
C CYS A 361 -0.11 1.70 -4.23
N LEU A 362 -0.35 1.00 -3.12
CA LEU A 362 -0.09 1.44 -1.75
C LEU A 362 0.67 0.32 -1.04
N GLU A 363 1.98 0.32 -1.19
CA GLU A 363 2.87 -0.73 -0.71
C GLU A 363 3.38 -0.37 0.68
N THR A 364 2.83 -1.01 1.69
CA THR A 364 3.30 -0.84 3.08
C THR A 364 4.64 -1.52 3.27
N GLN A 365 5.65 -0.79 3.75
CA GLN A 365 7.03 -1.25 3.71
C GLN A 365 7.93 -0.47 4.68
N HIS A 366 9.16 -0.94 4.89
CA HIS A 366 10.29 -0.11 5.31
C HIS A 366 10.71 0.80 4.14
N PHE A 367 11.48 1.85 4.44
CA PHE A 367 11.85 2.84 3.41
C PHE A 367 12.76 2.20 2.35
N PRO A 368 12.63 2.60 1.07
CA PRO A 368 13.54 2.14 0.03
C PRO A 368 14.99 2.49 0.37
N ASP A 369 15.93 1.67 -0.10
CA ASP A 369 17.37 1.83 0.11
C ASP A 369 17.83 1.89 1.59
N SER A 370 16.99 1.45 2.57
CA SER A 370 17.34 1.46 3.99
C SER A 370 18.70 0.82 4.32
N PRO A 371 19.16 -0.25 3.66
CA PRO A 371 20.49 -0.81 3.94
C PRO A 371 21.64 0.17 3.71
N ASN A 372 21.48 1.18 2.84
CA ASN A 372 22.47 2.20 2.51
C ASN A 372 22.18 3.54 3.21
N GLN A 373 21.09 3.66 3.97
CA GLN A 373 20.62 4.88 4.63
C GLN A 373 20.60 4.70 6.15
N PRO A 374 21.69 4.97 6.88
CA PRO A 374 21.79 4.69 8.32
C PRO A 374 20.71 5.37 9.18
N ALA A 375 20.14 6.48 8.70
CA ALA A 375 19.07 7.21 9.39
C ALA A 375 17.67 6.59 9.19
N PHE A 376 17.54 5.64 8.26
CA PHE A 376 16.27 4.98 7.99
C PHE A 376 16.06 3.77 8.93
N PRO A 377 14.80 3.34 9.14
CA PRO A 377 14.53 2.14 9.91
C PRO A 377 15.27 0.92 9.35
N SER A 378 15.97 0.17 10.22
CA SER A 378 16.77 -0.98 9.81
C SER A 378 15.89 -2.10 9.25
N THR A 379 16.36 -2.70 8.15
CA THR A 379 15.77 -3.87 7.49
C THR A 379 16.58 -5.15 7.71
N VAL A 380 17.57 -5.10 8.58
CA VAL A 380 18.43 -6.26 8.89
C VAL A 380 17.65 -7.28 9.71
N LEU A 381 17.68 -8.53 9.26
CA LEU A 381 17.19 -9.70 9.99
C LEU A 381 18.36 -10.61 10.34
N ARG A 382 18.47 -11.03 11.60
CA ARG A 382 19.54 -11.89 12.09
C ARG A 382 19.00 -13.27 12.50
N PRO A 383 19.85 -14.32 12.51
CA PRO A 383 19.48 -15.61 13.08
C PRO A 383 18.89 -15.48 14.47
N GLY A 384 17.85 -16.25 14.76
CA GLY A 384 17.11 -16.19 16.01
C GLY A 384 16.04 -15.09 16.07
N GLN A 385 16.06 -14.12 15.15
CA GLN A 385 15.00 -13.11 15.03
C GLN A 385 13.90 -13.57 14.08
N THR A 386 12.72 -12.98 14.23
CA THR A 386 11.59 -13.17 13.32
C THR A 386 11.16 -11.82 12.75
N TYR A 387 11.23 -11.67 11.42
CA TYR A 387 10.56 -10.59 10.71
C TYR A 387 9.04 -10.77 10.83
N ARG A 388 8.35 -9.69 11.15
CA ARG A 388 6.88 -9.64 11.22
C ARG A 388 6.38 -8.32 10.66
N SER A 389 5.39 -8.42 9.80
CA SER A 389 4.64 -7.28 9.28
C SER A 389 3.18 -7.66 9.11
N THR A 390 2.28 -6.71 9.29
CA THR A 390 0.85 -6.88 9.08
C THR A 390 0.30 -5.68 8.35
N THR A 391 -0.50 -5.93 7.31
CA THR A 391 -1.29 -4.92 6.60
C THR A 391 -2.74 -5.38 6.51
N VAL A 392 -3.66 -4.46 6.75
CA VAL A 392 -5.11 -4.72 6.72
C VAL A 392 -5.77 -3.72 5.77
N HIS A 393 -6.38 -4.24 4.72
CA HIS A 393 -7.26 -3.48 3.83
C HIS A 393 -8.70 -3.70 4.29
N SER A 394 -9.41 -2.64 4.64
CA SER A 394 -10.83 -2.68 5.01
C SER A 394 -11.63 -2.02 3.91
N PHE A 395 -12.68 -2.68 3.44
CA PHE A 395 -13.49 -2.21 2.32
C PHE A 395 -14.90 -1.89 2.77
N GLY A 396 -15.47 -0.83 2.18
CA GLY A 396 -16.83 -0.39 2.43
C GLY A 396 -17.33 0.52 1.33
N THR A 397 -18.49 1.11 1.56
CA THR A 397 -19.09 2.12 0.67
C THR A 397 -19.61 3.28 1.50
N HIS A 398 -19.71 4.46 0.90
CA HIS A 398 -20.34 5.66 1.47
C HIS A 398 -21.54 6.13 0.65
#